data_439fa48b99df7c2273f131914921e037
#
_entry.id   439fa48b99df7c2273f131914921e037
#
_cell.length_a   1.000
_cell.length_b   1.000
_cell.length_c   1.000
_cell.angle_alpha   90.00
_cell.angle_beta   90.00
_cell.angle_gamma   90.00
#
_symmetry.space_group_name_H-M   'P 1'
#
loop_
_entity.id
_entity.type
_entity.pdbx_description
1 polymer ?
#
loop_
_entity_poly.entity_id
_entity_poly.type
_entity_poly.pdbx_seq_one_letter_code
_entity_poly.pdbx_strand_id
1 'polypeptide(L)'
;MIYAGLEEKLDTKSYKRSIGVYSAPSTVASALSAETVFAALMKIYDGKLLADYVAENELFDHLGAPGGEAREEAAVQAKEFYTKWLESGSPFRFEYQFQGRDGEKIDVASSRTDVFPVRGLVAVYVFITGLYGAVVMCGDEERGLFLPLSYGYRIPCRVASMAAPAVMVSISGLLALWAGGVMTSFPREAAAMAGYCCVVIASAWILRLVCRRPQVLCCIIPFLVIGSLVFCPVFVDAGRFFPGLDQVGRLFPPWYYLQMFR
;
A
#
# COMPACT_ATOMS: atom_id res chain seq x y z
N MET A 1 -8.04 20.44 -14.98
CA MET A 1 -8.02 21.76 -15.64
C MET A 1 -8.44 22.80 -14.62
N ILE A 2 -7.63 23.81 -14.39
CA ILE A 2 -7.93 24.92 -13.50
C ILE A 2 -8.51 26.05 -14.36
N TYR A 3 -9.69 26.54 -14.01
CA TYR A 3 -10.31 27.64 -14.74
C TYR A 3 -9.72 28.99 -14.33
N ALA A 4 -9.64 29.92 -15.27
CA ALA A 4 -9.18 31.27 -15.00
C ALA A 4 -10.06 31.93 -13.93
N GLY A 5 -9.44 32.71 -13.04
CA GLY A 5 -10.14 33.39 -11.93
C GLY A 5 -10.43 32.47 -10.72
N LEU A 6 -9.66 31.38 -10.54
CA LEU A 6 -9.80 30.51 -9.37
C LEU A 6 -9.63 31.28 -8.05
N GLU A 7 -8.65 32.16 -8.01
CA GLU A 7 -8.33 32.97 -6.82
C GLU A 7 -9.50 33.90 -6.44
N GLU A 8 -10.05 34.60 -7.42
CA GLU A 8 -11.19 35.49 -7.25
C GLU A 8 -12.47 34.71 -6.83
N LYS A 9 -12.65 33.48 -7.34
CA LYS A 9 -13.77 32.61 -6.96
C LYS A 9 -13.61 32.05 -5.55
N LEU A 10 -12.39 31.80 -5.11
CA LEU A 10 -12.10 31.40 -3.73
C LEU A 10 -12.41 32.56 -2.78
N ASP A 11 -12.05 33.77 -3.14
CA ASP A 11 -12.28 34.99 -2.35
C ASP A 11 -13.78 35.30 -2.20
N THR A 12 -14.54 35.12 -3.28
CA THR A 12 -15.99 35.34 -3.28
C THR A 12 -16.80 34.15 -2.76
N LYS A 13 -16.13 33.10 -2.25
CA LYS A 13 -16.77 31.84 -1.80
C LYS A 13 -17.69 31.20 -2.85
N SER A 14 -17.43 31.46 -4.14
CA SER A 14 -18.18 30.94 -5.28
C SER A 14 -17.52 29.71 -5.88
N TYR A 15 -17.81 28.54 -5.32
CA TYR A 15 -17.11 27.29 -5.66
C TYR A 15 -17.60 26.58 -6.93
N LYS A 16 -18.64 27.12 -7.60
CA LYS A 16 -19.20 26.48 -8.79
C LYS A 16 -18.21 26.49 -9.97
N ARG A 17 -17.88 25.30 -10.48
CA ARG A 17 -17.00 25.10 -11.66
C ARG A 17 -15.62 25.74 -11.54
N SER A 18 -15.00 25.64 -10.39
CA SER A 18 -13.66 26.18 -10.15
C SER A 18 -12.55 25.25 -10.65
N ILE A 19 -12.73 23.94 -10.54
CA ILE A 19 -11.79 22.92 -10.98
C ILE A 19 -12.53 21.81 -11.72
N GLY A 20 -12.08 21.48 -12.94
CA GLY A 20 -12.56 20.33 -13.71
C GLY A 20 -11.57 19.18 -13.62
N VAL A 21 -11.99 18.06 -13.05
CA VAL A 21 -11.21 16.82 -13.06
C VAL A 21 -11.76 15.93 -14.16
N TYR A 22 -10.92 15.60 -15.13
CA TYR A 22 -11.27 14.68 -16.22
C TYR A 22 -10.60 13.35 -15.94
N SER A 23 -11.39 12.31 -15.78
CA SER A 23 -10.87 10.95 -15.53
C SER A 23 -11.48 9.94 -16.49
N ALA A 24 -10.74 8.92 -16.86
CA ALA A 24 -11.27 7.78 -17.57
C ALA A 24 -12.09 6.90 -16.59
N PRO A 25 -13.20 6.26 -17.05
CA PRO A 25 -14.13 5.56 -16.14
C PRO A 25 -13.54 4.36 -15.39
N SER A 26 -12.35 3.90 -15.74
CA SER A 26 -11.76 2.66 -15.23
C SER A 26 -10.54 2.85 -14.29
N THR A 27 -10.19 4.09 -13.89
CA THR A 27 -8.97 4.33 -13.12
C THR A 27 -9.24 4.63 -11.63
N VAL A 28 -8.72 3.78 -10.76
CA VAL A 28 -8.58 4.04 -9.31
C VAL A 28 -7.80 5.35 -9.06
N ALA A 29 -6.93 5.72 -10.00
CA ALA A 29 -6.18 6.97 -9.98
C ALA A 29 -7.07 8.23 -9.99
N SER A 30 -8.33 8.16 -10.43
CA SER A 30 -9.23 9.32 -10.43
C SER A 30 -9.61 9.78 -9.02
N ALA A 31 -9.85 8.85 -8.10
CA ALA A 31 -10.18 9.16 -6.71
C ALA A 31 -8.94 9.76 -6.00
N LEU A 32 -7.76 9.14 -6.17
CA LEU A 32 -6.51 9.63 -5.60
C LEU A 32 -6.12 11.00 -6.15
N SER A 33 -6.32 11.26 -7.46
CA SER A 33 -6.00 12.56 -8.05
C SER A 33 -6.97 13.65 -7.58
N ALA A 34 -8.25 13.35 -7.41
CA ALA A 34 -9.22 14.28 -6.85
C ALA A 34 -8.88 14.63 -5.40
N GLU A 35 -8.51 13.65 -4.59
CA GLU A 35 -8.08 13.84 -3.20
C GLU A 35 -6.79 14.66 -3.11
N THR A 36 -5.81 14.38 -3.96
CA THR A 36 -4.55 15.16 -4.01
C THR A 36 -4.78 16.61 -4.41
N VAL A 37 -5.64 16.86 -5.40
CA VAL A 37 -6.01 18.21 -5.83
C VAL A 37 -6.77 18.94 -4.73
N PHE A 38 -7.69 18.27 -4.05
CA PHE A 38 -8.44 18.82 -2.93
C PHE A 38 -7.52 19.16 -1.75
N ALA A 39 -6.60 18.25 -1.39
CA ALA A 39 -5.62 18.50 -0.33
C ALA A 39 -4.69 19.69 -0.65
N ALA A 40 -4.25 19.81 -1.91
CA ALA A 40 -3.45 20.97 -2.37
C ALA A 40 -4.24 22.27 -2.31
N LEU A 41 -5.53 22.25 -2.70
CA LEU A 41 -6.41 23.40 -2.62
C LEU A 41 -6.62 23.84 -1.18
N MET A 42 -6.87 22.87 -0.28
CA MET A 42 -7.04 23.14 1.15
C MET A 42 -5.81 23.77 1.77
N LYS A 43 -4.60 23.29 1.43
CA LYS A 43 -3.36 23.91 1.90
C LYS A 43 -3.23 25.40 1.55
N ILE A 44 -3.68 25.79 0.38
CA ILE A 44 -3.65 27.20 -0.07
C ILE A 44 -4.73 28.01 0.66
N TYR A 45 -5.91 27.42 0.83
CA TYR A 45 -7.07 28.09 1.39
C TYR A 45 -6.98 28.27 2.91
N ASP A 46 -6.45 27.28 3.63
CA ASP A 46 -6.37 27.28 5.09
C ASP A 46 -5.54 28.45 5.64
N GLY A 47 -4.46 28.83 4.94
CA GLY A 47 -3.65 29.98 5.34
C GLY A 47 -4.42 31.31 5.27
N LYS A 48 -5.31 31.43 4.28
CA LYS A 48 -6.17 32.61 4.13
C LYS A 48 -7.32 32.58 5.15
N LEU A 49 -7.93 31.42 5.33
CA LEU A 49 -8.99 31.21 6.33
C LEU A 49 -8.49 31.55 7.74
N LEU A 50 -7.25 31.19 8.06
CA LEU A 50 -6.64 31.52 9.35
C LEU A 50 -6.44 33.04 9.51
N ALA A 51 -5.96 33.71 8.47
CA ALA A 51 -5.80 35.16 8.48
C ALA A 51 -7.15 35.88 8.66
N ASP A 52 -8.18 35.47 7.89
CA ASP A 52 -9.53 36.01 7.98
C ASP A 52 -10.15 35.74 9.37
N TYR A 53 -9.90 34.54 9.92
CA TYR A 53 -10.37 34.19 11.27
C TYR A 53 -9.76 35.08 12.35
N VAL A 54 -8.46 35.39 12.27
CA VAL A 54 -7.78 36.32 13.20
C VAL A 54 -8.31 37.74 13.00
N ALA A 55 -8.55 38.15 11.75
CA ALA A 55 -9.02 39.50 11.43
C ALA A 55 -10.47 39.77 11.90
N GLU A 56 -11.35 38.78 11.86
CA GLU A 56 -12.79 38.97 12.05
C GLU A 56 -13.33 38.40 13.36
N ASN A 57 -12.68 37.43 14.01
CA ASN A 57 -13.24 36.70 15.13
C ASN A 57 -13.14 37.50 16.45
N GLU A 58 -14.22 37.48 17.23
CA GLU A 58 -14.34 38.15 18.54
C GLU A 58 -13.34 37.67 19.59
N LEU A 59 -12.81 36.42 19.45
CA LEU A 59 -11.78 35.89 20.34
C LEU A 59 -10.50 36.74 20.36
N PHE A 60 -10.28 37.53 19.32
CA PHE A 60 -9.09 38.40 19.16
C PHE A 60 -9.37 39.88 19.45
N ASP A 61 -10.50 40.21 20.08
CA ASP A 61 -10.86 41.60 20.44
C ASP A 61 -9.86 42.28 21.37
N HIS A 62 -9.05 41.48 22.09
CA HIS A 62 -7.92 41.96 22.88
C HIS A 62 -6.80 42.61 22.01
N LEU A 63 -6.77 42.36 20.68
CA LEU A 63 -5.84 42.99 19.73
C LEU A 63 -6.43 44.27 19.09
N GLY A 64 -7.66 44.68 19.45
CA GLY A 64 -8.35 45.85 18.93
C GLY A 64 -9.55 45.51 18.07
N ALA A 65 -10.24 46.55 17.58
CA ALA A 65 -11.42 46.39 16.73
C ALA A 65 -11.07 45.75 15.38
N PRO A 66 -12.03 45.06 14.71
CA PRO A 66 -11.87 44.56 13.36
C PRO A 66 -11.48 45.68 12.39
N GLY A 67 -10.43 45.45 11.55
CA GLY A 67 -9.88 46.47 10.63
C GLY A 67 -8.85 47.41 11.26
N GLY A 68 -8.42 47.22 12.51
CA GLY A 68 -7.36 47.97 13.14
C GLY A 68 -5.94 47.43 12.70
N GLU A 69 -4.95 48.34 12.60
CA GLU A 69 -3.59 47.96 12.19
C GLU A 69 -2.99 46.78 12.95
N ALA A 70 -3.14 46.77 14.27
CA ALA A 70 -2.59 45.69 15.09
C ALA A 70 -3.25 44.31 14.81
N ARG A 71 -4.51 44.30 14.41
CA ARG A 71 -5.24 43.07 14.09
C ARG A 71 -4.92 42.57 12.68
N GLU A 72 -4.68 43.49 11.73
CA GLU A 72 -4.19 43.15 10.40
C GLU A 72 -2.75 42.60 10.45
N GLU A 73 -1.87 43.22 11.26
CA GLU A 73 -0.50 42.72 11.49
C GLU A 73 -0.54 41.30 12.08
N ALA A 74 -1.40 41.05 13.07
CA ALA A 74 -1.58 39.74 13.68
C ALA A 74 -2.09 38.70 12.67
N ALA A 75 -3.01 39.06 11.77
CA ALA A 75 -3.50 38.19 10.70
C ALA A 75 -2.38 37.84 9.69
N VAL A 76 -1.53 38.81 9.32
CA VAL A 76 -0.37 38.57 8.46
C VAL A 76 0.64 37.66 9.13
N GLN A 77 0.96 37.89 10.40
CA GLN A 77 1.87 37.05 11.17
C GLN A 77 1.34 35.61 11.32
N ALA A 78 0.03 35.43 11.53
CA ALA A 78 -0.61 34.13 11.58
C ALA A 78 -0.45 33.37 10.24
N LYS A 79 -0.62 34.07 9.11
CA LYS A 79 -0.41 33.50 7.78
C LYS A 79 1.04 33.11 7.53
N GLU A 80 1.99 33.97 7.92
CA GLU A 80 3.42 33.66 7.80
C GLU A 80 3.82 32.48 8.68
N PHE A 81 3.32 32.42 9.90
CA PHE A 81 3.55 31.30 10.80
C PHE A 81 3.00 29.98 10.25
N TYR A 82 1.81 30.03 9.66
CA TYR A 82 1.21 28.87 9.01
C TYR A 82 2.03 28.41 7.81
N THR A 83 2.54 29.34 6.98
CA THR A 83 3.39 29.01 5.83
C THR A 83 4.71 28.36 6.27
N LYS A 84 5.36 28.92 7.29
CA LYS A 84 6.55 28.33 7.91
C LYS A 84 6.31 26.94 8.47
N TRP A 85 5.14 26.75 9.07
CA TRP A 85 4.75 25.46 9.63
C TRP A 85 4.49 24.41 8.53
N LEU A 86 3.90 24.81 7.41
CA LEU A 86 3.75 23.97 6.22
C LEU A 86 5.09 23.54 5.61
N GLU A 87 6.07 24.47 5.57
CA GLU A 87 7.41 24.20 5.05
C GLU A 87 8.19 23.22 5.95
N SER A 88 7.90 23.16 7.23
CA SER A 88 8.53 22.22 8.17
C SER A 88 8.15 20.75 7.98
N GLY A 89 7.27 20.43 7.04
CA GLY A 89 7.13 19.10 6.43
C GLY A 89 6.04 18.17 6.98
N SER A 90 5.30 18.52 8.04
CA SER A 90 4.14 17.72 8.46
C SER A 90 3.17 18.51 9.34
N PRO A 91 2.28 19.33 8.72
CA PRO A 91 1.34 20.16 9.47
C PRO A 91 0.26 19.38 10.22
N PHE A 92 0.01 18.14 9.84
CA PHE A 92 -1.03 17.33 10.47
C PHE A 92 -0.44 16.01 10.95
N ARG A 93 -0.50 15.78 12.26
CA ARG A 93 -0.28 14.48 12.87
C ARG A 93 -1.64 13.81 12.98
N PHE A 94 -1.95 12.87 12.10
CA PHE A 94 -3.15 12.07 12.18
C PHE A 94 -2.92 10.95 13.21
N GLU A 95 -3.63 11.00 14.33
CA GLU A 95 -3.74 9.88 15.24
C GLU A 95 -5.03 9.12 14.90
N TYR A 96 -4.87 7.96 14.28
CA TYR A 96 -5.99 7.08 14.02
C TYR A 96 -6.26 6.24 15.26
N GLN A 97 -7.41 6.42 15.88
CA GLN A 97 -7.91 5.52 16.91
C GLN A 97 -8.92 4.57 16.27
N PHE A 98 -8.55 3.30 16.17
CA PHE A 98 -9.50 2.29 15.75
C PHE A 98 -10.31 1.84 16.95
N GLN A 99 -11.62 1.96 16.86
CA GLN A 99 -12.56 1.47 17.86
C GLN A 99 -13.11 0.12 17.40
N GLY A 100 -12.91 -0.93 18.18
CA GLY A 100 -13.52 -2.23 17.95
C GLY A 100 -15.05 -2.13 18.08
N ARG A 101 -15.76 -3.17 17.61
CA ARG A 101 -17.22 -3.24 17.65
C ARG A 101 -17.80 -3.08 19.05
N ASP A 102 -17.03 -3.43 20.08
CA ASP A 102 -17.41 -3.35 21.49
C ASP A 102 -16.89 -2.07 22.20
N GLY A 103 -16.45 -1.07 21.43
CA GLY A 103 -15.97 0.21 21.96
C GLY A 103 -14.59 0.16 22.58
N GLU A 104 -13.91 -0.98 22.53
CA GLU A 104 -12.55 -1.15 23.04
C GLU A 104 -11.58 -0.38 22.14
N LYS A 105 -10.77 0.49 22.75
CA LYS A 105 -9.70 1.20 22.01
C LYS A 105 -8.64 0.20 21.63
N ILE A 106 -8.57 -0.14 20.36
CA ILE A 106 -7.48 -0.93 19.84
C ILE A 106 -6.29 0.02 19.72
N ASP A 107 -5.35 -0.07 20.65
CA ASP A 107 -4.04 0.55 20.53
C ASP A 107 -3.35 -0.10 19.32
N VAL A 108 -3.52 0.53 18.17
CA VAL A 108 -2.63 0.31 17.05
C VAL A 108 -1.34 0.96 17.47
N ALA A 109 -0.53 0.17 18.20
CA ALA A 109 0.83 0.56 18.55
C ALA A 109 1.40 1.26 17.32
N SER A 110 2.00 2.42 17.54
CA SER A 110 2.62 3.33 16.58
C SER A 110 3.54 2.58 15.58
N SER A 111 2.96 1.62 14.85
CA SER A 111 3.55 1.14 13.65
C SER A 111 3.60 2.36 12.75
N ARG A 112 4.82 2.87 12.51
CA ARG A 112 5.11 3.72 11.38
C ARG A 112 4.13 3.27 10.30
N THR A 113 3.15 4.11 10.00
CA THR A 113 2.20 3.85 8.93
C THR A 113 3.05 3.85 7.68
N ASP A 114 3.61 2.70 7.35
CA ASP A 114 4.12 2.45 6.04
C ASP A 114 2.89 2.55 5.15
N VAL A 115 2.68 3.75 4.61
CA VAL A 115 1.56 4.14 3.74
C VAL A 115 1.45 3.16 2.57
N PHE A 116 2.51 2.39 2.33
CA PHE A 116 2.58 1.41 1.28
C PHE A 116 3.03 0.04 1.83
N PRO A 117 2.25 -1.01 1.69
CA PRO A 117 2.53 -2.34 2.27
C PRO A 117 3.60 -3.08 1.45
N VAL A 118 4.83 -2.52 1.41
CA VAL A 118 5.94 -3.07 0.61
C VAL A 118 6.17 -4.55 0.91
N ARG A 119 6.18 -4.92 2.19
CA ARG A 119 6.40 -6.31 2.63
C ARG A 119 5.29 -7.24 2.14
N GLY A 120 4.04 -6.81 2.22
CA GLY A 120 2.90 -7.57 1.72
C GLY A 120 2.96 -7.78 0.21
N LEU A 121 3.29 -6.72 -0.53
CA LEU A 121 3.44 -6.80 -1.99
C LEU A 121 4.59 -7.72 -2.39
N VAL A 122 5.75 -7.62 -1.75
CA VAL A 122 6.89 -8.54 -2.01
C VAL A 122 6.47 -9.99 -1.79
N ALA A 123 5.75 -10.28 -0.69
CA ALA A 123 5.25 -11.62 -0.42
C ALA A 123 4.34 -12.12 -1.55
N VAL A 124 3.39 -11.31 -1.99
CA VAL A 124 2.48 -11.66 -3.09
C VAL A 124 3.23 -11.85 -4.41
N TYR A 125 4.22 -11.01 -4.73
CA TYR A 125 5.01 -11.17 -5.96
C TYR A 125 5.83 -12.46 -5.97
N VAL A 126 6.44 -12.84 -4.85
CA VAL A 126 7.15 -14.12 -4.72
C VAL A 126 6.18 -15.28 -4.88
N PHE A 127 4.97 -15.18 -4.31
CA PHE A 127 3.94 -16.20 -4.45
C PHE A 127 3.49 -16.36 -5.90
N ILE A 128 3.17 -15.26 -6.59
CA ILE A 128 2.78 -15.25 -8.01
C ILE A 128 3.87 -15.93 -8.86
N THR A 129 5.12 -15.51 -8.70
CA THR A 129 6.23 -16.05 -9.50
C THR A 129 6.50 -17.51 -9.23
N GLY A 130 6.34 -17.98 -8.00
CA GLY A 130 6.43 -19.40 -7.68
C GLY A 130 5.33 -20.23 -8.37
N LEU A 131 4.10 -19.74 -8.37
CA LEU A 131 2.97 -20.38 -9.07
C LEU A 131 3.19 -20.41 -10.59
N TYR A 132 3.64 -19.31 -11.19
CA TYR A 132 3.96 -19.28 -12.63
C TYR A 132 5.17 -20.15 -12.97
N GLY A 133 6.14 -20.30 -12.06
CA GLY A 133 7.22 -21.27 -12.20
C GLY A 133 6.71 -22.70 -12.40
N ALA A 134 5.64 -23.08 -11.70
CA ALA A 134 5.00 -24.39 -11.91
C ALA A 134 4.34 -24.50 -13.30
N VAL A 135 3.75 -23.43 -13.82
CA VAL A 135 3.17 -23.40 -15.18
C VAL A 135 4.25 -23.61 -16.23
N VAL A 136 5.37 -22.85 -16.11
CA VAL A 136 6.51 -22.96 -17.03
C VAL A 136 7.07 -24.37 -17.01
N MET A 137 7.32 -24.92 -15.81
CA MET A 137 7.83 -26.28 -15.67
C MET A 137 6.89 -27.33 -16.29
N CYS A 138 5.55 -27.19 -16.14
CA CYS A 138 4.60 -28.08 -16.81
C CYS A 138 4.67 -27.97 -18.33
N GLY A 139 4.80 -26.75 -18.87
CA GLY A 139 4.98 -26.54 -20.30
C GLY A 139 6.28 -27.12 -20.84
N ASP A 140 7.37 -27.02 -20.07
CA ASP A 140 8.67 -27.62 -20.41
C ASP A 140 8.60 -29.16 -20.39
N GLU A 141 7.83 -29.71 -19.45
CA GLU A 141 7.59 -31.16 -19.36
C GLU A 141 6.78 -31.66 -20.57
N GLU A 142 5.73 -30.95 -21.00
CA GLU A 142 4.95 -31.26 -22.19
C GLU A 142 5.80 -31.20 -23.47
N ARG A 143 6.76 -30.26 -23.53
CA ARG A 143 7.72 -30.15 -24.65
C ARG A 143 8.81 -31.21 -24.60
N GLY A 144 8.86 -32.02 -23.56
CA GLY A 144 9.84 -33.08 -23.42
C GLY A 144 11.25 -32.63 -23.06
N LEU A 145 11.46 -31.39 -22.57
CA LEU A 145 12.77 -30.84 -22.26
C LEU A 145 13.54 -31.64 -21.19
N PHE A 146 12.83 -32.36 -20.33
CA PHE A 146 13.45 -33.21 -19.30
C PHE A 146 13.70 -34.65 -19.74
N LEU A 147 13.27 -35.07 -20.96
CA LEU A 147 13.44 -36.44 -21.43
C LEU A 147 14.93 -36.83 -21.67
N PRO A 148 15.79 -35.94 -22.21
CA PRO A 148 17.20 -36.29 -22.43
C PRO A 148 18.01 -36.48 -21.15
N LEU A 149 17.50 -35.99 -20.01
CA LEU A 149 18.20 -36.06 -18.72
C LEU A 149 18.10 -37.46 -18.14
N SER A 150 19.20 -37.91 -17.52
CA SER A 150 19.22 -39.19 -16.79
C SER A 150 18.21 -39.12 -15.63
N TYR A 151 17.63 -40.27 -15.26
CA TYR A 151 16.52 -40.38 -14.33
C TYR A 151 16.78 -39.65 -13.00
N GLY A 152 18.01 -39.71 -12.47
CA GLY A 152 18.40 -39.09 -11.20
C GLY A 152 18.37 -37.55 -11.25
N TYR A 153 18.57 -36.92 -12.40
CA TYR A 153 18.60 -35.46 -12.55
C TYR A 153 17.28 -34.84 -12.97
N ARG A 154 16.26 -35.63 -13.35
CA ARG A 154 14.97 -35.11 -13.83
C ARG A 154 14.25 -34.34 -12.75
N ILE A 155 14.17 -34.87 -11.51
CA ILE A 155 13.44 -34.21 -10.40
C ILE A 155 14.15 -32.92 -9.98
N PRO A 156 15.47 -32.92 -9.68
CA PRO A 156 16.17 -31.69 -9.29
C PRO A 156 16.11 -30.61 -10.38
N CYS A 157 16.22 -30.97 -11.67
CA CYS A 157 16.09 -30.00 -12.75
C CYS A 157 14.69 -29.39 -12.84
N ARG A 158 13.64 -30.19 -12.64
CA ARG A 158 12.25 -29.67 -12.58
C ARG A 158 12.05 -28.70 -11.41
N VAL A 159 12.56 -29.06 -10.23
CA VAL A 159 12.47 -28.18 -9.04
C VAL A 159 13.28 -26.91 -9.28
N ALA A 160 14.48 -27.01 -9.88
CA ALA A 160 15.30 -25.84 -10.17
C ALA A 160 14.62 -24.90 -11.18
N SER A 161 14.04 -25.43 -12.26
CA SER A 161 13.30 -24.65 -13.25
C SER A 161 12.13 -23.89 -12.61
N MET A 162 11.40 -24.54 -11.71
CA MET A 162 10.28 -23.93 -11.00
C MET A 162 10.74 -22.90 -9.93
N ALA A 163 11.84 -23.19 -9.24
CA ALA A 163 12.36 -22.38 -8.15
C ALA A 163 13.08 -21.10 -8.64
N ALA A 164 13.73 -21.16 -9.80
CA ALA A 164 14.57 -20.08 -10.30
C ALA A 164 13.86 -18.71 -10.34
N PRO A 165 12.64 -18.54 -10.91
CA PRO A 165 11.94 -17.26 -10.93
C PRO A 165 11.56 -16.80 -9.51
N ALA A 166 11.13 -17.70 -8.62
CA ALA A 166 10.78 -17.37 -7.26
C ALA A 166 12.01 -16.88 -6.46
N VAL A 167 13.16 -17.50 -6.63
CA VAL A 167 14.42 -17.08 -5.99
C VAL A 167 14.87 -15.71 -6.49
N MET A 168 14.81 -15.46 -7.81
CA MET A 168 15.17 -14.17 -8.39
C MET A 168 14.29 -13.03 -7.85
N VAL A 169 12.98 -13.27 -7.77
CA VAL A 169 12.05 -12.27 -7.22
C VAL A 169 12.22 -12.12 -5.71
N SER A 170 12.56 -13.17 -4.98
CA SER A 170 12.89 -13.08 -3.55
C SER A 170 14.12 -12.20 -3.30
N ILE A 171 15.16 -12.32 -4.12
CA ILE A 171 16.34 -11.46 -4.04
C ILE A 171 15.97 -10.00 -4.35
N SER A 172 15.23 -9.77 -5.42
CA SER A 172 14.74 -8.43 -5.78
C SER A 172 13.83 -7.84 -4.69
N GLY A 173 13.00 -8.67 -4.06
CA GLY A 173 12.16 -8.30 -2.93
C GLY A 173 12.97 -7.88 -1.70
N LEU A 174 14.05 -8.61 -1.36
CA LEU A 174 14.96 -8.21 -0.29
C LEU A 174 15.64 -6.86 -0.58
N LEU A 175 16.04 -6.61 -1.82
CA LEU A 175 16.59 -5.31 -2.24
C LEU A 175 15.54 -4.19 -2.12
N ALA A 176 14.29 -4.47 -2.50
CA ALA A 176 13.19 -3.51 -2.36
C ALA A 176 12.89 -3.18 -0.89
N LEU A 177 12.90 -4.19 0.01
CA LEU A 177 12.73 -3.98 1.45
C LEU A 177 13.88 -3.17 2.05
N TRP A 178 15.10 -3.40 1.58
CA TRP A 178 16.28 -2.63 2.00
C TRP A 178 16.19 -1.18 1.54
N ALA A 179 15.91 -0.95 0.26
CA ALA A 179 15.78 0.38 -0.32
C ALA A 179 14.61 1.18 0.28
N GLY A 180 13.51 0.50 0.63
CA GLY A 180 12.35 1.10 1.28
C GLY A 180 12.53 1.39 2.77
N GLY A 181 13.68 1.03 3.38
CA GLY A 181 13.94 1.25 4.79
C GLY A 181 13.05 0.46 5.77
N VAL A 182 12.32 -0.55 5.25
CA VAL A 182 11.38 -1.37 6.03
C VAL A 182 12.07 -2.55 6.71
N MET A 183 13.33 -2.80 6.38
CA MET A 183 14.11 -3.93 6.88
C MET A 183 14.51 -3.73 8.35
N THR A 184 14.21 -4.72 9.20
CA THR A 184 14.58 -4.69 10.63
C THR A 184 16.01 -5.20 10.86
N SER A 185 16.36 -6.35 10.29
CA SER A 185 17.71 -6.92 10.32
C SER A 185 17.91 -7.83 9.10
N PHE A 186 18.99 -7.62 8.37
CA PHE A 186 19.29 -8.37 7.14
C PHE A 186 19.27 -9.91 7.32
N PRO A 187 19.97 -10.51 8.32
CA PRO A 187 20.00 -11.96 8.45
C PRO A 187 18.63 -12.57 8.75
N ARG A 188 17.80 -11.90 9.57
CA ARG A 188 16.46 -12.36 9.92
C ARG A 188 15.53 -12.30 8.70
N GLU A 189 15.57 -11.20 7.95
CA GLU A 189 14.77 -11.01 6.74
C GLU A 189 15.18 -12.01 5.65
N ALA A 190 16.48 -12.22 5.43
CA ALA A 190 16.99 -13.17 4.46
C ALA A 190 16.59 -14.62 4.81
N ALA A 191 16.70 -15.00 6.09
CA ALA A 191 16.27 -16.33 6.55
C ALA A 191 14.75 -16.52 6.40
N ALA A 192 13.94 -15.52 6.78
CA ALA A 192 12.48 -15.56 6.62
C ALA A 192 12.08 -15.65 5.15
N MET A 193 12.72 -14.87 4.27
CA MET A 193 12.47 -14.89 2.83
C MET A 193 12.86 -16.22 2.20
N ALA A 194 14.00 -16.79 2.61
CA ALA A 194 14.43 -18.13 2.14
C ALA A 194 13.44 -19.21 2.57
N GLY A 195 13.01 -19.22 3.84
CA GLY A 195 11.99 -20.12 4.35
C GLY A 195 10.66 -19.97 3.61
N TYR A 196 10.25 -18.72 3.39
CA TYR A 196 9.04 -18.40 2.62
C TYR A 196 9.14 -18.90 1.17
N CYS A 197 10.25 -18.68 0.50
CA CYS A 197 10.48 -19.16 -0.85
C CYS A 197 10.36 -20.70 -0.92
N CYS A 198 10.89 -21.42 0.05
CA CYS A 198 10.73 -22.88 0.13
C CYS A 198 9.26 -23.31 0.27
N VAL A 199 8.48 -22.60 1.11
CA VAL A 199 7.04 -22.88 1.27
C VAL A 199 6.27 -22.60 -0.02
N VAL A 200 6.59 -21.51 -0.73
CA VAL A 200 5.98 -21.17 -2.02
C VAL A 200 6.31 -22.24 -3.07
N ILE A 201 7.55 -22.69 -3.16
CA ILE A 201 7.96 -23.74 -4.09
C ILE A 201 7.24 -25.05 -3.76
N ALA A 202 7.14 -25.42 -2.49
CA ALA A 202 6.42 -26.61 -2.06
C ALA A 202 4.90 -26.54 -2.40
N SER A 203 4.28 -25.38 -2.17
CA SER A 203 2.86 -25.16 -2.52
C SER A 203 2.63 -25.24 -4.03
N ALA A 204 3.51 -24.65 -4.82
CA ALA A 204 3.49 -24.70 -6.27
C ALA A 204 3.66 -26.13 -6.80
N TRP A 205 4.54 -26.91 -6.17
CA TRP A 205 4.73 -28.33 -6.47
C TRP A 205 3.49 -29.16 -6.17
N ILE A 206 2.84 -28.94 -5.01
CA ILE A 206 1.58 -29.61 -4.64
C ILE A 206 0.49 -29.26 -5.66
N LEU A 207 0.36 -27.98 -6.01
CA LEU A 207 -0.63 -27.53 -6.98
C LEU A 207 -0.42 -28.20 -8.35
N ARG A 208 0.84 -28.34 -8.78
CA ARG A 208 1.20 -29.08 -10.02
C ARG A 208 0.80 -30.54 -9.96
N LEU A 209 0.94 -31.20 -8.78
CA LEU A 209 0.52 -32.61 -8.63
C LEU A 209 -1.00 -32.78 -8.81
N VAL A 210 -1.77 -31.79 -8.36
CA VAL A 210 -3.24 -31.77 -8.50
C VAL A 210 -3.63 -31.40 -9.94
N CYS A 211 -3.02 -30.34 -10.48
CA CYS A 211 -3.33 -29.80 -11.79
C CYS A 211 -2.19 -30.09 -12.78
N ARG A 212 -2.34 -31.16 -13.55
CA ARG A 212 -1.29 -31.62 -14.47
C ARG A 212 -1.22 -30.84 -15.79
N ARG A 213 -2.24 -30.05 -16.11
CA ARG A 213 -2.32 -29.28 -17.36
C ARG A 213 -1.95 -27.82 -17.13
N PRO A 214 -1.01 -27.22 -17.88
CA PRO A 214 -0.59 -25.84 -17.69
C PRO A 214 -1.74 -24.84 -17.89
N GLN A 215 -2.70 -25.12 -18.79
CA GLN A 215 -3.86 -24.26 -19.02
C GLN A 215 -4.74 -24.15 -17.76
N VAL A 216 -4.97 -25.28 -17.07
CA VAL A 216 -5.77 -25.32 -15.83
C VAL A 216 -5.06 -24.55 -14.72
N LEU A 217 -3.73 -24.73 -14.60
CA LEU A 217 -2.91 -23.95 -13.67
C LEU A 217 -3.04 -22.45 -13.91
N CYS A 218 -2.91 -22.00 -15.17
CA CYS A 218 -3.07 -20.59 -15.53
C CYS A 218 -4.44 -20.02 -15.13
N CYS A 219 -5.51 -20.82 -15.23
CA CYS A 219 -6.85 -20.38 -14.84
C CYS A 219 -7.02 -20.28 -13.31
N ILE A 220 -6.34 -21.13 -12.55
CA ILE A 220 -6.47 -21.16 -11.07
C ILE A 220 -5.64 -20.07 -10.40
N ILE A 221 -4.47 -19.72 -10.95
CA ILE A 221 -3.54 -18.75 -10.36
C ILE A 221 -4.20 -17.40 -10.01
N PRO A 222 -4.98 -16.75 -10.89
CA PRO A 222 -5.63 -15.49 -10.56
C PRO A 222 -6.52 -15.59 -9.32
N PHE A 223 -7.26 -16.69 -9.15
CA PHE A 223 -8.12 -16.91 -7.99
C PHE A 223 -7.31 -17.08 -6.70
N LEU A 224 -6.18 -17.79 -6.77
CA LEU A 224 -5.28 -17.94 -5.63
C LEU A 224 -4.62 -16.62 -5.25
N VAL A 225 -4.25 -15.81 -6.24
CA VAL A 225 -3.67 -14.47 -6.02
C VAL A 225 -4.69 -13.54 -5.39
N ILE A 226 -5.90 -13.44 -5.94
CA ILE A 226 -6.98 -12.64 -5.36
C ILE A 226 -7.32 -13.13 -3.95
N GLY A 227 -7.44 -14.44 -3.77
CA GLY A 227 -7.65 -15.03 -2.45
C GLY A 227 -6.54 -14.64 -1.45
N SER A 228 -5.27 -14.69 -1.86
CA SER A 228 -4.17 -14.27 -1.00
C SER A 228 -4.21 -12.77 -0.66
N LEU A 229 -4.62 -11.90 -1.59
CA LEU A 229 -4.76 -10.46 -1.35
C LEU A 229 -5.89 -10.12 -0.38
N VAL A 230 -6.99 -10.90 -0.43
CA VAL A 230 -8.18 -10.66 0.40
C VAL A 230 -8.00 -11.26 1.80
N PHE A 231 -7.49 -12.49 1.89
CA PHE A 231 -7.45 -13.25 3.16
C PHE A 231 -6.12 -13.09 3.92
N CYS A 232 -5.04 -12.72 3.25
CA CYS A 232 -3.79 -12.41 3.96
C CYS A 232 -3.73 -10.94 4.36
N PRO A 233 -3.05 -10.59 5.46
CA PRO A 233 -2.92 -9.21 5.92
C PRO A 233 -1.90 -8.42 5.06
N VAL A 234 -2.16 -8.36 3.73
CA VAL A 234 -1.30 -7.65 2.77
C VAL A 234 -1.54 -6.15 2.85
N PHE A 235 -2.79 -5.71 2.71
CA PHE A 235 -3.18 -4.31 2.79
C PHE A 235 -3.91 -3.99 4.09
N VAL A 236 -4.85 -4.87 4.47
CA VAL A 236 -5.68 -4.72 5.67
C VAL A 236 -5.76 -6.06 6.37
N ASP A 237 -5.64 -6.02 7.68
CA ASP A 237 -5.81 -7.21 8.51
C ASP A 237 -7.29 -7.53 8.71
N ALA A 238 -7.88 -8.19 7.73
CA ALA A 238 -9.29 -8.59 7.76
C ALA A 238 -9.60 -9.56 8.92
N GLY A 239 -8.61 -10.31 9.41
CA GLY A 239 -8.75 -11.23 10.55
C GLY A 239 -9.13 -10.51 11.85
N ARG A 240 -8.79 -9.22 11.99
CA ARG A 240 -9.19 -8.40 13.16
C ARG A 240 -10.68 -8.09 13.18
N PHE A 241 -11.32 -8.01 12.01
CA PHE A 241 -12.75 -7.73 11.90
C PHE A 241 -13.60 -9.00 11.93
N PHE A 242 -13.07 -10.10 11.38
CA PHE A 242 -13.76 -11.37 11.27
C PHE A 242 -12.83 -12.53 11.65
N PRO A 243 -12.93 -13.08 12.86
CA PRO A 243 -12.02 -14.15 13.34
C PRO A 243 -11.96 -15.39 12.45
N GLY A 244 -13.04 -15.70 11.71
CA GLY A 244 -13.08 -16.81 10.77
C GLY A 244 -12.21 -16.64 9.52
N LEU A 245 -11.91 -15.39 9.13
CA LEU A 245 -11.08 -15.11 7.95
C LEU A 245 -9.61 -15.45 8.17
N ASP A 246 -9.13 -15.34 9.40
CA ASP A 246 -7.74 -15.70 9.75
C ASP A 246 -7.47 -17.20 9.51
N GLN A 247 -8.46 -18.06 9.73
CA GLN A 247 -8.34 -19.49 9.43
C GLN A 247 -8.17 -19.75 7.92
N VAL A 248 -8.89 -19.01 7.08
CA VAL A 248 -8.77 -19.11 5.62
C VAL A 248 -7.42 -18.55 5.15
N GLY A 249 -6.94 -17.46 5.77
CA GLY A 249 -5.64 -16.87 5.48
C GLY A 249 -4.49 -17.86 5.62
N ARG A 250 -4.54 -18.76 6.61
CA ARG A 250 -3.53 -19.81 6.84
C ARG A 250 -3.36 -20.79 5.68
N LEU A 251 -4.31 -20.87 4.77
CA LEU A 251 -4.19 -21.71 3.57
C LEU A 251 -3.17 -21.12 2.57
N PHE A 252 -2.90 -19.83 2.64
CA PHE A 252 -2.05 -19.13 1.69
C PHE A 252 -0.63 -18.93 2.24
N PRO A 253 0.42 -19.27 1.46
CA PRO A 253 1.82 -19.07 1.86
C PRO A 253 2.18 -17.65 2.31
N PRO A 254 1.68 -16.55 1.72
CA PRO A 254 1.98 -15.18 2.15
C PRO A 254 1.61 -14.90 3.61
N TRP A 255 0.58 -15.57 4.14
CA TRP A 255 0.15 -15.42 5.52
C TRP A 255 1.28 -15.73 6.51
N TYR A 256 2.01 -16.83 6.30
CA TYR A 256 3.10 -17.26 7.19
C TYR A 256 4.27 -16.28 7.22
N TYR A 257 4.65 -15.75 6.05
CA TYR A 257 5.70 -14.74 5.96
C TYR A 257 5.33 -13.45 6.70
N LEU A 258 4.11 -12.96 6.51
CA LEU A 258 3.65 -11.73 7.13
C LEU A 258 3.50 -11.86 8.65
N GLN A 259 3.15 -13.04 9.16
CA GLN A 259 3.05 -13.31 10.60
C GLN A 259 4.42 -13.28 11.32
N MET A 260 5.53 -13.54 10.63
CA MET A 260 6.88 -13.49 11.23
C MET A 260 7.32 -12.07 11.60
N PHE A 261 6.65 -11.05 11.05
CA PHE A 261 7.00 -9.64 11.22
C PHE A 261 5.87 -8.79 11.84
N ARG A 262 4.88 -9.46 12.35
CA ARG A 262 3.75 -8.90 13.09
C ARG A 262 3.94 -8.76 14.60
#